data_4528024eb092a473a6769245a6d47057
#
_entry.id   4528024eb092a473a6769245a6d47057
#
_cell.length_a   1.000
_cell.length_b   1.000
_cell.length_c   1.000
_cell.angle_alpha   90.00
_cell.angle_beta   90.00
_cell.angle_gamma   90.00
#
_symmetry.space_group_name_H-M   'P 1'
#
loop_
_entity.id
_entity.type
_entity.pdbx_description
1 polymer ?
#
loop_
_entity_poly.entity_id
_entity_poly.type
_entity_poly.pdbx_seq_one_letter_code
_entity_poly.pdbx_strand_id
1 'polypeptide(L)'
;MNIDLIPIGDNPPHSLNVIIEVPVGGEPVKYEFDKKSGALFVDRILHTPMRYPCNYGFVPHTLSPDGDPLDALVVARSPFVPGCVVRVRPIAVLFLEDEAGGDEKLLCVPVDATFPYYEAVDEMDKLPGIVMQQIEHFFKHYKDLEEKKWVRVGKWGDAADARRIIEEAIEAAKVAKAAA
;
A
#
# COMPACT_ATOMS: atom_id res chain seq x y z
N MET A 1 -5.03 -11.78 -14.18
CA MET A 1 -4.68 -12.58 -12.95
C MET A 1 -5.94 -12.76 -12.11
N ASN A 2 -6.16 -13.94 -11.53
CA ASN A 2 -7.30 -14.08 -10.61
C ASN A 2 -6.86 -13.68 -9.19
N ILE A 3 -7.21 -12.45 -8.79
CA ILE A 3 -6.81 -11.85 -7.51
C ILE A 3 -7.41 -12.62 -6.32
N ASP A 4 -8.63 -13.16 -6.47
CA ASP A 4 -9.32 -13.90 -5.41
C ASP A 4 -8.61 -15.21 -5.01
N LEU A 5 -7.75 -15.74 -5.88
CA LEU A 5 -6.94 -16.93 -5.58
C LEU A 5 -5.62 -16.63 -4.89
N ILE A 6 -5.25 -15.36 -4.76
CA ILE A 6 -4.00 -14.96 -4.07
C ILE A 6 -4.31 -14.86 -2.58
N PRO A 7 -3.70 -15.70 -1.73
CA PRO A 7 -3.98 -15.63 -0.29
C PRO A 7 -3.46 -14.32 0.31
N ILE A 8 -4.08 -13.87 1.38
CA ILE A 8 -3.66 -12.67 2.12
C ILE A 8 -2.23 -12.77 2.68
N GLY A 9 -1.74 -13.97 2.89
CA GLY A 9 -0.44 -14.28 3.46
C GLY A 9 -0.51 -15.48 4.40
N ASP A 10 0.66 -15.93 4.87
CA ASP A 10 0.74 -17.14 5.71
C ASP A 10 0.46 -16.86 7.20
N ASN A 11 0.67 -15.61 7.65
CA ASN A 11 0.55 -15.24 9.08
C ASN A 11 0.07 -13.79 9.25
N PRO A 12 -1.15 -13.42 8.75
CA PRO A 12 -1.70 -12.09 9.00
C PRO A 12 -2.02 -11.90 10.49
N PRO A 13 -1.83 -10.72 11.08
CA PRO A 13 -1.38 -9.47 10.45
C PRO A 13 0.15 -9.31 10.39
N HIS A 14 0.94 -10.31 10.79
CA HIS A 14 2.41 -10.20 10.93
C HIS A 14 3.15 -10.38 9.61
N SER A 15 2.61 -11.18 8.69
CA SER A 15 3.16 -11.41 7.35
C SER A 15 2.03 -11.49 6.34
N LEU A 16 2.12 -10.67 5.29
CA LEU A 16 1.09 -10.45 4.28
C LEU A 16 1.65 -10.62 2.88
N ASN A 17 0.77 -10.89 1.93
CA ASN A 17 1.05 -10.73 0.51
C ASN A 17 0.55 -9.36 0.04
N VAL A 18 1.38 -8.66 -0.71
CA VAL A 18 1.01 -7.42 -1.40
C VAL A 18 1.09 -7.66 -2.90
N ILE A 19 0.03 -7.32 -3.61
CA ILE A 19 -0.02 -7.31 -5.07
C ILE A 19 0.45 -5.93 -5.52
N ILE A 20 1.55 -5.87 -6.27
CA ILE A 20 2.15 -4.61 -6.69
C ILE A 20 1.43 -4.07 -7.92
N GLU A 21 1.10 -2.78 -7.90
CA GLU A 21 0.51 -2.05 -9.01
C GLU A 21 1.47 -1.04 -9.61
N VAL A 22 2.21 -0.31 -8.76
CA VAL A 22 3.11 0.75 -9.21
C VAL A 22 4.53 0.49 -8.68
N PRO A 23 5.55 0.45 -9.56
CA PRO A 23 6.93 0.25 -9.14
C PRO A 23 7.53 1.53 -8.52
N VAL A 24 8.43 1.38 -7.55
CA VAL A 24 9.20 2.50 -7.02
C VAL A 24 9.98 3.22 -8.13
N GLY A 25 9.92 4.55 -8.15
CA GLY A 25 10.64 5.38 -9.11
C GLY A 25 10.23 5.21 -10.58
N GLY A 26 9.14 4.46 -10.83
CA GLY A 26 8.56 4.29 -12.18
C GLY A 26 8.07 5.60 -12.78
N GLU A 27 7.61 5.57 -14.02
CA GLU A 27 6.98 6.74 -14.66
C GLU A 27 5.77 7.22 -13.84
N PRO A 28 5.36 8.50 -13.98
CA PRO A 28 4.24 9.08 -13.22
C PRO A 28 2.89 8.54 -13.70
N VAL A 29 2.75 7.23 -13.68
CA VAL A 29 1.54 6.52 -14.10
C VAL A 29 1.01 5.74 -12.91
N LYS A 30 -0.26 5.97 -12.57
CA LYS A 30 -0.99 5.15 -11.61
C LYS A 30 -1.64 3.99 -12.34
N TYR A 31 -1.37 2.79 -11.89
CA TYR A 31 -2.03 1.58 -12.35
C TYR A 31 -2.94 1.04 -11.26
N GLU A 32 -4.03 0.41 -11.65
CA GLU A 32 -4.97 -0.28 -10.77
C GLU A 32 -5.40 -1.61 -11.36
N PHE A 33 -5.53 -2.62 -10.52
CA PHE A 33 -6.15 -3.87 -10.91
C PHE A 33 -7.67 -3.76 -10.91
N ASP A 34 -8.29 -4.01 -12.05
CA ASP A 34 -9.72 -4.29 -12.08
C ASP A 34 -9.99 -5.68 -11.51
N LYS A 35 -10.68 -5.71 -10.36
CA LYS A 35 -10.94 -6.92 -9.59
C LYS A 35 -11.79 -7.95 -10.37
N LYS A 36 -12.61 -7.49 -11.33
CA LYS A 36 -13.48 -8.37 -12.12
C LYS A 36 -12.72 -9.08 -13.22
N SER A 37 -11.95 -8.35 -14.00
CA SER A 37 -11.20 -8.91 -15.12
C SER A 37 -9.82 -9.45 -14.71
N GLY A 38 -9.30 -8.99 -13.56
CA GLY A 38 -7.94 -9.28 -13.12
C GLY A 38 -6.86 -8.67 -14.01
N ALA A 39 -7.23 -7.69 -14.82
CA ALA A 39 -6.31 -6.95 -15.66
C ALA A 39 -5.80 -5.70 -14.96
N LEU A 40 -4.56 -5.34 -15.25
CA LEU A 40 -3.97 -4.09 -14.79
C LEU A 40 -4.33 -2.97 -15.78
N PHE A 41 -4.98 -1.94 -15.30
CA PHE A 41 -5.36 -0.77 -16.08
C PHE A 41 -4.46 0.42 -15.76
N VAL A 42 -4.29 1.30 -16.74
CA VAL A 42 -3.83 2.67 -16.45
C VAL A 42 -5.03 3.43 -15.87
N ASP A 43 -4.99 3.72 -14.57
CA ASP A 43 -5.99 4.58 -13.93
C ASP A 43 -5.82 6.01 -14.42
N ARG A 44 -4.63 6.57 -14.27
CA ARG A 44 -4.28 7.91 -14.77
C ARG A 44 -2.78 8.12 -14.87
N ILE A 45 -2.41 9.15 -15.63
CA ILE A 45 -1.08 9.73 -15.58
C ILE A 45 -1.13 10.87 -14.56
N LEU A 46 -0.22 10.87 -13.59
CA LEU A 46 -0.15 11.95 -12.61
C LEU A 46 0.12 13.28 -13.32
N HIS A 47 -0.58 14.33 -12.94
CA HIS A 47 -0.36 15.66 -13.52
C HIS A 47 0.96 16.28 -13.04
N THR A 48 1.48 15.85 -11.89
CA THR A 48 2.81 16.22 -11.41
C THR A 48 3.89 15.28 -11.97
N PRO A 49 5.14 15.71 -12.12
CA PRO A 49 6.24 14.84 -12.55
C PRO A 49 6.73 13.92 -11.41
N MET A 50 5.98 13.79 -10.33
CA MET A 50 6.36 13.00 -9.17
C MET A 50 6.32 11.50 -9.48
N ARG A 51 7.17 10.75 -8.81
CA ARG A 51 7.27 9.29 -8.91
C ARG A 51 7.00 8.66 -7.55
N TYR A 52 6.39 7.49 -7.53
CA TYR A 52 6.12 6.78 -6.29
C TYR A 52 7.44 6.50 -5.53
N PRO A 53 7.53 6.86 -4.25
CA PRO A 53 8.76 6.70 -3.46
C PRO A 53 9.00 5.27 -2.98
N CYS A 54 7.98 4.42 -3.04
CA CYS A 54 8.02 2.99 -2.72
C CYS A 54 7.29 2.21 -3.80
N ASN A 55 7.50 0.89 -3.86
CA ASN A 55 6.58 0.03 -4.60
C ASN A 55 5.21 0.14 -3.92
N TYR A 56 4.17 0.31 -4.71
CA TYR A 56 2.81 0.54 -4.23
C TYR A 56 1.89 -0.56 -4.74
N GLY A 57 0.95 -0.96 -3.93
CA GLY A 57 -0.04 -1.98 -4.27
C GLY A 57 -1.00 -2.16 -3.12
N PHE A 58 -1.65 -3.29 -3.04
CA PHE A 58 -2.70 -3.57 -2.05
C PHE A 58 -2.60 -4.98 -1.46
N VAL A 59 -3.23 -5.15 -0.31
CA VAL A 59 -3.34 -6.45 0.39
C VAL A 59 -4.63 -7.14 -0.05
N PRO A 60 -4.58 -8.34 -0.65
CA PRO A 60 -5.78 -9.06 -1.05
C PRO A 60 -6.62 -9.48 0.17
N HIS A 61 -7.94 -9.63 -0.03
CA HIS A 61 -8.90 -10.02 1.02
C HIS A 61 -8.98 -9.06 2.20
N THR A 62 -8.73 -7.78 1.97
CA THR A 62 -8.98 -6.68 2.91
C THR A 62 -9.98 -5.71 2.31
N LEU A 63 -10.62 -4.89 3.17
CA LEU A 63 -11.54 -3.84 2.74
C LEU A 63 -11.35 -2.62 3.64
N SER A 64 -10.99 -1.51 3.03
CA SER A 64 -10.88 -0.19 3.67
C SER A 64 -12.22 0.56 3.63
N PRO A 65 -12.39 1.63 4.41
CA PRO A 65 -13.64 2.39 4.47
C PRO A 65 -14.09 3.01 3.13
N ASP A 66 -13.16 3.28 2.21
CA ASP A 66 -13.42 3.78 0.86
C ASP A 66 -13.98 2.71 -0.10
N GLY A 67 -14.02 1.45 0.32
CA GLY A 67 -14.53 0.31 -0.45
C GLY A 67 -13.47 -0.44 -1.26
N ASP A 68 -12.21 -0.05 -1.15
CA ASP A 68 -11.07 -0.69 -1.80
C ASP A 68 -10.25 -1.57 -0.84
N PRO A 69 -9.42 -2.50 -1.32
CA PRO A 69 -8.48 -3.20 -0.49
C PRO A 69 -7.48 -2.25 0.18
N LEU A 70 -6.97 -2.64 1.33
CA LEU A 70 -5.99 -1.87 2.08
C LEU A 70 -4.70 -1.68 1.30
N ASP A 71 -4.33 -0.43 1.07
CA ASP A 71 -3.13 -0.03 0.34
C ASP A 71 -1.84 -0.28 1.11
N ALA A 72 -0.78 -0.60 0.39
CA ALA A 72 0.53 -0.88 0.96
C ALA A 72 1.68 -0.25 0.17
N LEU A 73 2.56 0.40 0.90
CA LEU A 73 3.86 0.89 0.46
C LEU A 73 4.92 -0.14 0.84
N VAL A 74 5.61 -0.70 -0.13
CA VAL A 74 6.68 -1.67 0.11
C VAL A 74 8.03 -1.02 -0.15
N VAL A 75 8.75 -0.76 0.94
CA VAL A 75 10.11 -0.22 0.88
C VAL A 75 11.04 -1.30 0.34
N ALA A 76 11.63 -1.05 -0.81
CA ALA A 76 12.62 -1.92 -1.42
C ALA A 76 13.63 -1.12 -2.23
N ARG A 77 14.83 -1.70 -2.43
CA ARG A 77 15.90 -1.06 -3.23
C ARG A 77 15.67 -1.15 -4.74
N SER A 78 14.73 -2.00 -5.16
CA SER A 78 14.46 -2.27 -6.57
C SER A 78 12.99 -2.10 -6.88
N PRO A 79 12.65 -1.67 -8.10
CA PRO A 79 11.28 -1.69 -8.57
C PRO A 79 10.81 -3.13 -8.75
N PHE A 80 9.59 -3.41 -8.33
CA PHE A 80 8.93 -4.67 -8.58
C PHE A 80 8.05 -4.58 -9.82
N VAL A 81 7.93 -5.67 -10.56
CA VAL A 81 7.08 -5.72 -11.75
C VAL A 81 5.61 -5.63 -11.33
N PRO A 82 4.81 -4.73 -11.92
CA PRO A 82 3.37 -4.70 -11.67
C PRO A 82 2.72 -6.06 -11.92
N GLY A 83 1.87 -6.48 -10.98
CA GLY A 83 1.26 -7.80 -10.98
C GLY A 83 2.03 -8.86 -10.20
N CYS A 84 3.26 -8.59 -9.75
CA CYS A 84 3.92 -9.55 -8.86
C CYS A 84 3.35 -9.49 -7.44
N VAL A 85 3.47 -10.61 -6.74
CA VAL A 85 3.11 -10.73 -5.33
C VAL A 85 4.38 -10.77 -4.50
N VAL A 86 4.47 -9.89 -3.52
CA VAL A 86 5.59 -9.86 -2.59
C VAL A 86 5.11 -10.13 -1.17
N ARG A 87 5.81 -11.02 -0.47
CA ARG A 87 5.55 -11.25 0.95
C ARG A 87 6.26 -10.20 1.79
N VAL A 88 5.49 -9.55 2.67
CA VAL A 88 5.95 -8.41 3.45
C VAL A 88 5.60 -8.57 4.93
N ARG A 89 6.27 -7.80 5.79
CA ARG A 89 5.80 -7.52 7.15
C ARG A 89 5.51 -6.03 7.31
N PRO A 90 4.39 -5.65 7.95
CA PRO A 90 4.06 -4.26 8.23
C PRO A 90 4.92 -3.72 9.37
N ILE A 91 5.41 -2.49 9.21
CA ILE A 91 6.25 -1.79 10.19
C ILE A 91 5.66 -0.46 10.66
N ALA A 92 4.68 0.07 9.94
CA ALA A 92 3.98 1.30 10.28
C ALA A 92 2.71 1.45 9.44
N VAL A 93 1.90 2.48 9.74
CA VAL A 93 0.79 2.94 8.91
C VAL A 93 0.80 4.45 8.82
N LEU A 94 0.61 4.99 7.62
CA LEU A 94 0.39 6.42 7.40
C LEU A 94 -1.11 6.68 7.29
N PHE A 95 -1.62 7.52 8.19
CA PHE A 95 -3.01 7.98 8.13
C PHE A 95 -3.12 9.17 7.20
N LEU A 96 -3.97 9.05 6.20
CA LEU A 96 -4.29 10.10 5.24
C LEU A 96 -5.80 10.36 5.25
N GLU A 97 -6.17 11.50 4.70
CA GLU A 97 -7.55 11.87 4.41
C GLU A 97 -7.56 12.51 3.03
N ASP A 98 -8.50 12.12 2.17
CA ASP A 98 -8.70 12.72 0.87
C ASP A 98 -10.19 12.99 0.61
N GLU A 99 -10.55 13.32 -0.62
CA GLU A 99 -11.93 13.63 -1.01
C GLU A 99 -12.92 12.47 -0.79
N ALA A 100 -12.45 11.23 -0.68
CA ALA A 100 -13.27 10.04 -0.43
C ALA A 100 -13.36 9.69 1.07
N GLY A 101 -12.49 10.25 1.92
CA GLY A 101 -12.48 10.04 3.37
C GLY A 101 -11.12 9.60 3.91
N GLY A 102 -11.12 8.76 4.94
CA GLY A 102 -9.90 8.18 5.51
C GLY A 102 -9.25 7.22 4.52
N ASP A 103 -7.93 7.31 4.41
CA ASP A 103 -7.14 6.57 3.44
C ASP A 103 -5.81 6.15 4.08
N GLU A 104 -5.79 4.98 4.69
CA GLU A 104 -4.64 4.45 5.38
C GLU A 104 -3.69 3.74 4.41
N LYS A 105 -2.39 4.00 4.54
CA LYS A 105 -1.34 3.33 3.76
C LYS A 105 -0.42 2.55 4.68
N LEU A 106 -0.43 1.23 4.58
CA LEU A 106 0.57 0.42 5.28
C LEU A 106 1.97 0.73 4.78
N LEU A 107 2.93 0.79 5.69
CA LEU A 107 4.35 0.78 5.36
C LEU A 107 4.90 -0.60 5.69
N CYS A 108 5.47 -1.24 4.68
CA CYS A 108 5.94 -2.61 4.75
C CYS A 108 7.37 -2.75 4.26
N VAL A 109 8.04 -3.77 4.73
CA VAL A 109 9.31 -4.26 4.18
C VAL A 109 9.16 -5.73 3.73
N PRO A 110 9.89 -6.19 2.69
CA PRO A 110 9.91 -7.60 2.34
C PRO A 110 10.34 -8.47 3.53
N VAL A 111 9.77 -9.66 3.66
CA VAL A 111 10.22 -10.63 4.67
C VAL A 111 11.65 -11.08 4.39
N ASP A 112 12.36 -11.51 5.42
CA ASP A 112 13.80 -11.83 5.36
C ASP A 112 14.10 -12.96 4.36
N ALA A 113 13.19 -13.92 4.22
CA ALA A 113 13.30 -14.98 3.22
C ALA A 113 13.28 -14.45 1.77
N THR A 114 12.65 -13.30 1.53
CA THR A 114 12.64 -12.62 0.22
C THR A 114 13.85 -11.72 0.07
N PHE A 115 14.16 -10.93 1.11
CA PHE A 115 15.29 -10.02 1.09
C PHE A 115 15.78 -9.68 2.52
N PRO A 116 16.88 -10.27 3.01
CA PRO A 116 17.33 -10.13 4.40
C PRO A 116 17.89 -8.73 4.75
N TYR A 117 17.95 -7.82 3.79
CA TYR A 117 18.45 -6.44 3.98
C TYR A 117 17.66 -5.67 5.06
N TYR A 118 16.38 -6.02 5.27
CA TYR A 118 15.51 -5.37 6.23
C TYR A 118 15.26 -6.20 7.49
N GLU A 119 16.07 -7.22 7.78
CA GLU A 119 15.90 -8.12 8.93
C GLU A 119 15.76 -7.37 10.26
N ALA A 120 16.57 -6.33 10.46
CA ALA A 120 16.53 -5.50 11.67
C ALA A 120 15.46 -4.41 11.67
N VAL A 121 14.68 -4.25 10.59
CA VAL A 121 13.67 -3.19 10.45
C VAL A 121 12.30 -3.74 10.84
N ASP A 122 11.94 -3.65 12.10
CA ASP A 122 10.63 -4.04 12.66
C ASP A 122 9.72 -2.83 12.95
N GLU A 123 10.28 -1.61 12.97
CA GLU A 123 9.61 -0.34 13.17
C GLU A 123 10.14 0.71 12.18
N MET A 124 9.34 1.74 11.92
CA MET A 124 9.68 2.77 10.93
C MET A 124 10.92 3.60 11.30
N ASP A 125 11.21 3.78 12.58
CA ASP A 125 12.35 4.55 13.09
C ASP A 125 13.71 3.90 12.77
N LYS A 126 13.70 2.63 12.40
CA LYS A 126 14.87 1.91 11.90
C LYS A 126 15.15 2.13 10.41
N LEU A 127 14.22 2.76 9.70
CA LEU A 127 14.47 3.25 8.35
C LEU A 127 15.16 4.61 8.39
N PRO A 128 15.96 4.96 7.37
CA PRO A 128 16.46 6.32 7.24
C PRO A 128 15.30 7.32 7.22
N GLY A 129 15.36 8.37 8.05
CA GLY A 129 14.27 9.35 8.18
C GLY A 129 13.87 10.04 6.87
N ILE A 130 14.78 10.12 5.90
CA ILE A 130 14.48 10.65 4.56
C ILE A 130 13.44 9.81 3.81
N VAL A 131 13.33 8.51 4.09
CA VAL A 131 12.31 7.64 3.45
C VAL A 131 10.91 8.10 3.85
N MET A 132 10.71 8.36 5.14
CA MET A 132 9.43 8.85 5.68
C MET A 132 9.09 10.23 5.08
N GLN A 133 10.07 11.13 5.04
CA GLN A 133 9.89 12.47 4.48
C GLN A 133 9.53 12.42 2.98
N GLN A 134 10.14 11.53 2.21
CA GLN A 134 9.81 11.35 0.79
C GLN A 134 8.40 10.81 0.59
N ILE A 135 7.96 9.88 1.43
CA ILE A 135 6.59 9.34 1.39
C ILE A 135 5.57 10.45 1.71
N GLU A 136 5.76 11.17 2.83
CA GLU A 136 4.89 12.27 3.21
C GLU A 136 4.83 13.35 2.13
N HIS A 137 5.99 13.75 1.61
CA HIS A 137 6.08 14.76 0.55
C HIS A 137 5.35 14.31 -0.72
N PHE A 138 5.50 13.05 -1.12
CA PHE A 138 4.79 12.51 -2.28
C PHE A 138 3.28 12.61 -2.09
N PHE A 139 2.73 12.04 -1.03
CA PHE A 139 1.28 12.04 -0.81
C PHE A 139 0.71 13.45 -0.60
N LYS A 140 1.48 14.37 -0.03
CA LYS A 140 1.07 15.75 0.13
C LYS A 140 0.92 16.49 -1.19
N HIS A 141 1.69 16.12 -2.22
CA HIS A 141 1.86 16.94 -3.42
C HIS A 141 1.50 16.24 -4.74
N TYR A 142 1.33 14.93 -4.79
CA TYR A 142 1.14 14.22 -6.05
C TYR A 142 -0.18 14.55 -6.77
N LYS A 143 -1.19 15.06 -6.04
CA LYS A 143 -2.47 15.52 -6.59
C LYS A 143 -2.56 17.05 -6.79
N ASP A 144 -1.48 17.84 -6.50
CA ASP A 144 -1.54 19.31 -6.49
C ASP A 144 -2.03 19.94 -7.81
N LEU A 145 -1.82 19.28 -8.94
CA LEU A 145 -2.27 19.74 -10.25
C LEU A 145 -3.57 19.09 -10.73
N GLU A 146 -4.20 18.26 -9.90
CA GLU A 146 -5.47 17.61 -10.21
C GLU A 146 -6.64 18.44 -9.65
N GLU A 147 -7.54 18.92 -10.53
CA GLU A 147 -8.68 19.73 -10.10
C GLU A 147 -9.58 18.99 -9.12
N LYS A 148 -9.99 19.67 -8.05
CA LYS A 148 -10.90 19.17 -7.01
C LYS A 148 -10.39 17.96 -6.21
N LYS A 149 -9.13 17.58 -6.38
CA LYS A 149 -8.49 16.55 -5.56
C LYS A 149 -7.58 17.18 -4.53
N TRP A 150 -7.50 16.53 -3.37
CA TRP A 150 -6.64 16.95 -2.28
C TRP A 150 -6.24 15.75 -1.43
N VAL A 151 -5.17 15.88 -0.70
CA VAL A 151 -4.76 14.91 0.32
C VAL A 151 -4.28 15.68 1.54
N ARG A 152 -4.74 15.26 2.70
CA ARG A 152 -4.22 15.70 3.98
C ARG A 152 -3.38 14.57 4.58
N VAL A 153 -2.10 14.80 4.70
CA VAL A 153 -1.19 13.86 5.39
C VAL A 153 -1.37 14.03 6.89
N GLY A 154 -1.77 12.95 7.55
CA GLY A 154 -1.95 12.87 8.99
C GLY A 154 -0.68 12.41 9.71
N LYS A 155 -0.85 11.59 10.74
CA LYS A 155 0.25 11.04 11.53
C LYS A 155 0.66 9.66 11.05
N TRP A 156 1.85 9.24 11.45
CA TRP A 156 2.24 7.85 11.41
C TRP A 156 1.72 7.11 12.65
N GLY A 157 1.26 5.90 12.45
CA GLY A 157 1.08 4.88 13.48
C GLY A 157 2.23 3.89 13.44
N ASP A 158 2.49 3.21 14.54
CA ASP A 158 3.53 2.20 14.68
C ASP A 158 3.13 0.83 14.07
N ALA A 159 3.97 -0.18 14.22
CA ALA A 159 3.67 -1.53 13.73
C ALA A 159 2.46 -2.17 14.44
N ALA A 160 2.14 -1.78 15.68
CA ALA A 160 0.94 -2.26 16.37
C ALA A 160 -0.32 -1.63 15.78
N ASP A 161 -0.29 -0.34 15.47
CA ASP A 161 -1.38 0.34 14.74
C ASP A 161 -1.59 -0.30 13.36
N ALA A 162 -0.51 -0.57 12.61
CA ALA A 162 -0.60 -1.22 11.32
C ALA A 162 -1.28 -2.59 11.41
N ARG A 163 -0.89 -3.41 12.38
CA ARG A 163 -1.51 -4.72 12.61
C ARG A 163 -3.00 -4.62 12.95
N ARG A 164 -3.38 -3.65 13.79
CA ARG A 164 -4.80 -3.41 14.12
C ARG A 164 -5.61 -3.04 12.87
N ILE A 165 -5.11 -2.11 12.04
CA ILE A 165 -5.78 -1.72 10.78
C ILE A 165 -5.94 -2.93 9.85
N ILE A 166 -4.93 -3.79 9.75
CA ILE A 166 -5.01 -5.01 8.94
C ILE A 166 -6.12 -5.95 9.46
N GLU A 167 -6.20 -6.17 10.77
CA GLU A 167 -7.25 -7.02 11.37
C GLU A 167 -8.65 -6.44 11.12
N GLU A 168 -8.82 -5.13 11.28
CA GLU A 168 -10.07 -4.43 10.98
C GLU A 168 -10.47 -4.58 9.51
N ALA A 169 -9.52 -4.40 8.58
CA ALA A 169 -9.75 -4.51 7.14
C ALA A 169 -10.07 -5.96 6.70
N ILE A 170 -9.44 -6.97 7.33
CA ILE A 170 -9.76 -8.39 7.11
C ILE A 170 -11.20 -8.67 7.55
N GLU A 171 -11.58 -8.19 8.71
CA GLU A 171 -12.94 -8.45 9.25
C GLU A 171 -14.00 -7.75 8.42
N ALA A 172 -13.75 -6.51 7.98
CA ALA A 172 -14.63 -5.78 7.08
C ALA A 172 -14.84 -6.54 5.74
N ALA A 173 -13.77 -7.09 5.17
CA ALA A 173 -13.86 -7.89 3.95
C ALA A 173 -14.69 -9.17 4.13
N LYS A 174 -14.56 -9.86 5.27
CA LYS A 174 -15.37 -11.06 5.59
C LYS A 174 -16.86 -10.71 5.71
N VAL A 175 -17.18 -9.62 6.42
CA VAL A 175 -18.57 -9.16 6.59
C VAL A 175 -19.19 -8.79 5.25
N ALA A 176 -18.46 -8.03 4.41
CA ALA A 176 -18.93 -7.65 3.07
C ALA A 176 -19.19 -8.88 2.19
N LYS A 177 -18.30 -9.87 2.23
CA LYS A 177 -18.43 -11.11 1.45
C LYS A 177 -19.60 -11.99 1.92
N ALA A 178 -19.93 -11.95 3.21
CA ALA A 178 -21.07 -12.71 3.76
C ALA A 178 -22.43 -12.06 3.43
N ALA A 179 -22.43 -10.77 3.09
CA ALA A 179 -23.63 -10.00 2.76
C ALA A 179 -23.94 -9.95 1.24
N ALA A 180 -23.05 -10.43 0.39
CA ALA A 180 -23.15 -10.45 -1.08
C ALA A 180 -23.69 -11.76 -1.60
#